data_e58458c3bc291171b7385c3a57734d67
#
_entry.id   e58458c3bc291171b7385c3a57734d67
#
_cell.length_a   1.000
_cell.length_b   1.000
_cell.length_c   1.000
_cell.angle_alpha   90.00
_cell.angle_beta   90.00
_cell.angle_gamma   90.00
#
_symmetry.space_group_name_H-M   'P 1'
#
loop_
_entity.id
_entity.type
_entity.pdbx_description
1 polymer ?
#
loop_
_entity_poly.entity_id
_entity_poly.type
_entity_poly.pdbx_seq_one_letter_code
_entity_poly.pdbx_strand_id
1 'polypeptide(L)'
;MQFLIITLKRAGFGLVLLVAVLALNFVLIHIAPGDVADTIAQDAGGLDAEVMEQIRKDYGLDLPLWKQMAKYFWGVARLDLGYSFYYNEPVTKLIIEKLPATLLLVISAQVISIFLGILLGVTAARNPNGVTSHFVTVLSLVGYAAPVFWTGIMMIILFSVIIPIFPIGNMIDVSVERDGIAYVIDVLHHLVLPAVTLGSIFLAIYSRLSRA
;
A
#
# COMPACT_ATOMS: atom_id res chain seq x y z
N MET A 1 -14.72 -14.85 -29.54
CA MET A 1 -14.00 -13.80 -30.29
C MET A 1 -14.11 -12.43 -29.62
N GLN A 2 -15.31 -11.95 -29.24
CA GLN A 2 -15.49 -10.64 -28.58
C GLN A 2 -14.75 -10.53 -27.22
N PHE A 3 -14.77 -11.57 -26.39
CA PHE A 3 -14.07 -11.57 -25.11
C PHE A 3 -12.55 -11.36 -25.28
N LEU A 4 -11.92 -12.07 -26.23
CA LEU A 4 -10.49 -11.93 -26.51
C LEU A 4 -10.13 -10.51 -26.96
N ILE A 5 -10.96 -9.90 -27.83
CA ILE A 5 -10.76 -8.53 -28.32
C ILE A 5 -10.87 -7.52 -27.16
N ILE A 6 -11.84 -7.69 -26.26
CA ILE A 6 -12.01 -6.83 -25.09
C ILE A 6 -10.80 -6.96 -24.15
N THR A 7 -10.36 -8.20 -23.89
CA THR A 7 -9.19 -8.45 -23.04
C THR A 7 -7.91 -7.84 -23.62
N LEU A 8 -7.67 -8.03 -24.92
CA LEU A 8 -6.51 -7.44 -25.60
C LEU A 8 -6.55 -5.90 -25.59
N LYS A 9 -7.72 -5.29 -25.83
CA LYS A 9 -7.88 -3.84 -25.71
C LYS A 9 -7.57 -3.36 -24.30
N ARG A 10 -8.10 -4.01 -23.26
CA ARG A 10 -7.84 -3.64 -21.87
C ARG A 10 -6.36 -3.81 -21.50
N ALA A 11 -5.73 -4.90 -21.93
CA ALA A 11 -4.30 -5.11 -21.73
C ALA A 11 -3.47 -4.03 -22.44
N GLY A 12 -3.84 -3.65 -23.65
CA GLY A 12 -3.20 -2.56 -24.39
C GLY A 12 -3.32 -1.21 -23.68
N PHE A 13 -4.50 -0.85 -23.19
CA PHE A 13 -4.68 0.36 -22.37
C PHE A 13 -3.86 0.30 -21.06
N GLY A 14 -3.83 -0.87 -20.39
CA GLY A 14 -3.01 -1.05 -19.20
C GLY A 14 -1.51 -0.87 -19.48
N LEU A 15 -1.02 -1.38 -20.60
CA LEU A 15 0.37 -1.20 -21.02
C LEU A 15 0.69 0.27 -21.31
N VAL A 16 -0.18 0.96 -22.04
CA VAL A 16 0.00 2.41 -22.34
C VAL A 16 0.03 3.21 -21.03
N LEU A 17 -0.88 2.91 -20.10
CA LEU A 17 -0.92 3.57 -18.78
C LEU A 17 0.36 3.30 -17.99
N LEU A 18 0.85 2.05 -17.98
CA LEU A 18 2.11 1.69 -17.32
C LEU A 18 3.28 2.48 -17.89
N VAL A 19 3.42 2.52 -19.21
CA VAL A 19 4.48 3.29 -19.90
C VAL A 19 4.36 4.78 -19.56
N ALA A 20 3.15 5.34 -19.56
CA ALA A 20 2.94 6.74 -19.21
C ALA A 20 3.35 7.05 -17.75
N VAL A 21 3.01 6.17 -16.80
CA VAL A 21 3.42 6.31 -15.39
C VAL A 21 4.93 6.21 -15.24
N LEU A 22 5.58 5.26 -15.92
CA LEU A 22 7.04 5.13 -15.89
C LEU A 22 7.72 6.36 -16.50
N ALA A 23 7.21 6.87 -17.63
CA ALA A 23 7.73 8.09 -18.24
C ALA A 23 7.58 9.30 -17.31
N LEU A 24 6.41 9.44 -16.69
CA LEU A 24 6.16 10.52 -15.72
C LEU A 24 7.11 10.44 -14.52
N ASN A 25 7.30 9.26 -13.94
CA ASN A 25 8.24 9.06 -12.84
C ASN A 25 9.67 9.41 -13.25
N PHE A 26 10.10 8.95 -14.42
CA PHE A 26 11.42 9.29 -14.95
C PHE A 26 11.61 10.80 -15.06
N VAL A 27 10.64 11.50 -15.65
CA VAL A 27 10.68 12.98 -15.79
C VAL A 27 10.70 13.67 -14.43
N LEU A 28 9.85 13.25 -13.48
CA LEU A 28 9.79 13.84 -12.14
C LEU A 28 11.12 13.68 -11.39
N ILE A 29 11.76 12.53 -11.49
CA ILE A 29 13.08 12.30 -10.85
C ILE A 29 14.15 13.21 -11.46
N HIS A 30 14.11 13.44 -12.79
CA HIS A 30 15.10 14.30 -13.46
C HIS A 30 14.84 15.80 -13.32
N ILE A 31 13.63 16.21 -12.95
CA ILE A 31 13.33 17.61 -12.62
C ILE A 31 13.69 17.93 -11.17
N ALA A 32 13.73 16.93 -10.29
CA ALA A 32 14.14 17.11 -8.90
C ALA A 32 15.61 17.58 -8.83
N PRO A 33 15.93 18.53 -7.94
CA PRO A 33 17.32 18.96 -7.78
C PRO A 33 18.18 17.84 -7.17
N GLY A 34 19.37 17.64 -7.75
CA GLY A 34 20.30 16.58 -7.36
C GLY A 34 20.12 15.28 -8.16
N ASP A 35 21.14 14.45 -8.14
CA ASP A 35 21.12 13.14 -8.77
C ASP A 35 21.43 12.01 -7.76
N VAL A 36 21.50 10.78 -8.22
CA VAL A 36 21.80 9.60 -7.37
C VAL A 36 23.20 9.75 -6.74
N ALA A 37 24.18 10.31 -7.47
CA ALA A 37 25.51 10.53 -6.95
C ALA A 37 25.51 11.58 -5.83
N ASP A 38 24.71 12.63 -5.96
CA ASP A 38 24.54 13.65 -4.93
C ASP A 38 23.91 13.05 -3.64
N THR A 39 22.94 12.15 -3.79
CA THR A 39 22.34 11.44 -2.65
C THR A 39 23.34 10.56 -1.92
N ILE A 40 24.12 9.76 -2.67
CA ILE A 40 25.18 8.90 -2.10
C ILE A 40 26.25 9.75 -1.39
N ALA A 41 26.61 10.88 -1.99
CA ALA A 41 27.61 11.79 -1.41
C ALA A 41 27.11 12.39 -0.09
N GLN A 42 25.82 12.75 0.01
CA GLN A 42 25.24 13.27 1.26
C GLN A 42 25.24 12.20 2.35
N ASP A 43 24.84 10.97 2.04
CA ASP A 43 24.82 9.85 2.99
C ASP A 43 26.24 9.46 3.46
N ALA A 44 27.23 9.60 2.60
CA ALA A 44 28.63 9.33 2.93
C ALA A 44 29.36 10.49 3.66
N GLY A 45 28.66 11.60 3.92
CA GLY A 45 29.26 12.77 4.56
C GLY A 45 30.17 13.60 3.65
N GLY A 46 30.02 13.45 2.34
CA GLY A 46 30.81 14.07 1.27
C GLY A 46 31.69 13.04 0.56
N LEU A 47 31.85 13.20 -0.75
CA LEU A 47 32.74 12.38 -1.59
C LEU A 47 33.62 13.28 -2.45
N ASP A 48 34.80 12.79 -2.80
CA ASP A 48 35.69 13.46 -3.74
C ASP A 48 35.03 13.54 -5.13
N ALA A 49 35.37 14.61 -5.87
CA ALA A 49 34.76 14.85 -7.19
C ALA A 49 35.03 13.70 -8.18
N GLU A 50 36.14 13.02 -8.05
CA GLU A 50 36.54 11.87 -8.89
C GLU A 50 35.64 10.65 -8.62
N VAL A 51 35.31 10.38 -7.34
CA VAL A 51 34.42 9.31 -6.91
C VAL A 51 32.99 9.61 -7.38
N MET A 52 32.57 10.86 -7.27
CA MET A 52 31.26 11.32 -7.77
C MET A 52 31.09 11.09 -9.28
N GLU A 53 32.15 11.42 -10.05
CA GLU A 53 32.12 11.20 -11.51
C GLU A 53 32.11 9.71 -11.86
N GLN A 54 32.80 8.88 -11.09
CA GLN A 54 32.77 7.43 -11.27
C GLN A 54 31.35 6.88 -10.99
N ILE A 55 30.70 7.30 -9.91
CA ILE A 55 29.34 6.91 -9.59
C ILE A 55 28.39 7.32 -10.73
N ARG A 56 28.50 8.55 -11.26
CA ARG A 56 27.66 8.99 -12.38
C ARG A 56 27.83 8.11 -13.62
N LYS A 57 29.04 7.67 -13.91
CA LYS A 57 29.32 6.74 -15.03
C LYS A 57 28.75 5.34 -14.77
N ASP A 58 28.92 4.80 -13.57
CA ASP A 58 28.44 3.46 -13.22
C ASP A 58 26.91 3.36 -13.29
N TYR A 59 26.23 4.42 -12.87
CA TYR A 59 24.74 4.53 -12.98
C TYR A 59 24.28 4.98 -14.36
N GLY A 60 25.19 5.46 -15.22
CA GLY A 60 24.91 5.94 -16.56
C GLY A 60 24.18 7.29 -16.57
N LEU A 61 24.41 8.11 -15.54
CA LEU A 61 23.84 9.47 -15.44
C LEU A 61 24.55 10.45 -16.39
N ASP A 62 25.70 10.09 -16.92
CA ASP A 62 26.45 10.78 -17.97
C ASP A 62 25.85 10.58 -19.37
N LEU A 63 24.96 9.60 -19.53
CA LEU A 63 24.33 9.29 -20.81
C LEU A 63 23.26 10.34 -21.16
N PRO A 64 22.95 10.53 -22.47
CA PRO A 64 21.80 11.34 -22.89
C PRO A 64 20.49 10.82 -22.28
N LEU A 65 19.56 11.72 -21.91
CA LEU A 65 18.31 11.40 -21.20
C LEU A 65 17.50 10.28 -21.87
N TRP A 66 17.46 10.23 -23.20
CA TRP A 66 16.75 9.18 -23.91
C TRP A 66 17.35 7.78 -23.69
N LYS A 67 18.69 7.68 -23.53
CA LYS A 67 19.36 6.41 -23.20
C LYS A 67 19.12 6.01 -21.76
N GLN A 68 19.14 6.97 -20.83
CA GLN A 68 18.79 6.74 -19.45
C GLN A 68 17.34 6.23 -19.33
N MET A 69 16.40 6.86 -20.03
CA MET A 69 14.99 6.44 -20.09
C MET A 69 14.85 5.02 -20.68
N ALA A 70 15.55 4.72 -21.75
CA ALA A 70 15.54 3.38 -22.36
C ALA A 70 16.09 2.31 -21.40
N LYS A 71 17.21 2.62 -20.68
CA LYS A 71 17.80 1.75 -19.65
C LYS A 71 16.82 1.52 -18.50
N TYR A 72 16.15 2.57 -18.03
CA TYR A 72 15.12 2.49 -16.98
C TYR A 72 13.95 1.60 -17.39
N PHE A 73 13.37 1.81 -18.56
CA PHE A 73 12.27 0.95 -19.07
C PHE A 73 12.69 -0.50 -19.25
N TRP A 74 13.91 -0.71 -19.74
CA TRP A 74 14.44 -2.06 -19.89
C TRP A 74 14.68 -2.77 -18.57
N GLY A 75 15.15 -2.06 -17.55
CA GLY A 75 15.27 -2.56 -16.17
C GLY A 75 13.91 -2.97 -15.63
N VAL A 76 12.93 -2.08 -15.68
CA VAL A 76 11.56 -2.36 -15.20
C VAL A 76 10.92 -3.54 -15.93
N ALA A 77 11.12 -3.67 -17.25
CA ALA A 77 10.62 -4.80 -18.04
C ALA A 77 11.24 -6.16 -17.61
N ARG A 78 12.41 -6.14 -16.97
CA ARG A 78 13.10 -7.31 -16.41
C ARG A 78 12.89 -7.48 -14.91
N LEU A 79 12.02 -6.66 -14.30
CA LEU A 79 11.80 -6.60 -12.85
C LEU A 79 13.05 -6.16 -12.06
N ASP A 80 14.00 -5.52 -12.73
CA ASP A 80 15.10 -4.83 -12.09
C ASP A 80 14.63 -3.39 -11.80
N LEU A 81 14.19 -3.16 -10.56
CA LEU A 81 13.67 -1.87 -10.09
C LEU A 81 14.76 -0.98 -9.48
N GLY A 82 16.02 -1.41 -9.62
CA GLY A 82 17.16 -0.68 -9.09
C GLY A 82 17.44 -0.99 -7.63
N TYR A 83 18.26 -0.13 -7.02
CA TYR A 83 18.79 -0.30 -5.68
C TYR A 83 18.36 0.84 -4.77
N SER A 84 17.94 0.53 -3.55
CA SER A 84 17.61 1.52 -2.52
C SER A 84 18.85 1.78 -1.64
N PHE A 85 19.42 2.97 -1.73
CA PHE A 85 20.55 3.36 -0.88
C PHE A 85 20.13 3.50 0.59
N TYR A 86 18.93 3.97 0.84
CA TYR A 86 18.39 4.11 2.19
C TYR A 86 18.28 2.77 2.94
N TYR A 87 17.82 1.71 2.26
CA TYR A 87 17.70 0.37 2.84
C TYR A 87 18.91 -0.53 2.57
N ASN A 88 19.84 -0.07 1.72
CA ASN A 88 21.00 -0.83 1.27
C ASN A 88 20.64 -2.20 0.68
N GLU A 89 19.56 -2.26 -0.11
CA GLU A 89 19.05 -3.49 -0.72
C GLU A 89 18.38 -3.24 -2.08
N PRO A 90 18.27 -4.27 -2.95
CA PRO A 90 17.51 -4.19 -4.19
C PRO A 90 16.03 -3.88 -3.92
N VAL A 91 15.45 -2.93 -4.66
CA VAL A 91 14.04 -2.52 -4.50
C VAL A 91 13.10 -3.70 -4.71
N THR A 92 13.38 -4.58 -5.66
CA THR A 92 12.59 -5.80 -5.92
C THR A 92 12.50 -6.71 -4.68
N LYS A 93 13.62 -6.87 -3.94
CA LYS A 93 13.65 -7.64 -2.69
C LYS A 93 12.78 -7.00 -1.62
N LEU A 94 12.93 -5.67 -1.42
CA LEU A 94 12.13 -4.92 -0.45
C LEU A 94 10.63 -5.05 -0.71
N ILE A 95 10.22 -4.98 -1.99
CA ILE A 95 8.81 -5.16 -2.37
C ILE A 95 8.34 -6.57 -2.05
N ILE A 96 9.08 -7.60 -2.45
CA ILE A 96 8.70 -9.00 -2.23
C ILE A 96 8.58 -9.31 -0.74
N GLU A 97 9.46 -8.78 0.09
CA GLU A 97 9.42 -8.98 1.55
C GLU A 97 8.22 -8.30 2.22
N LYS A 98 7.79 -7.12 1.73
CA LYS A 98 6.66 -6.37 2.32
C LYS A 98 5.31 -6.76 1.73
N LEU A 99 5.30 -7.32 0.52
CA LEU A 99 4.08 -7.66 -0.21
C LEU A 99 3.16 -8.63 0.54
N PRO A 100 3.63 -9.73 1.18
CA PRO A 100 2.76 -10.66 1.90
C PRO A 100 2.00 -10.00 3.04
N ALA A 101 2.67 -9.16 3.86
CA ALA A 101 2.04 -8.42 4.95
C ALA A 101 0.99 -7.42 4.43
N THR A 102 1.31 -6.72 3.35
CA THR A 102 0.39 -5.77 2.69
C THR A 102 -0.84 -6.50 2.14
N LEU A 103 -0.64 -7.62 1.45
CA LEU A 103 -1.75 -8.42 0.90
C LEU A 103 -2.62 -9.00 2.02
N LEU A 104 -2.02 -9.49 3.10
CA LEU A 104 -2.75 -9.99 4.26
C LEU A 104 -3.65 -8.89 4.84
N LEU A 105 -3.12 -7.70 5.05
CA LEU A 105 -3.88 -6.55 5.55
C LEU A 105 -5.04 -6.17 4.61
N VAL A 106 -4.74 -5.97 3.33
CA VAL A 106 -5.74 -5.51 2.34
C VAL A 106 -6.85 -6.55 2.15
N ILE A 107 -6.50 -7.84 2.03
CA ILE A 107 -7.49 -8.92 1.87
C ILE A 107 -8.35 -9.03 3.13
N SER A 108 -7.77 -8.97 4.32
CA SER A 108 -8.51 -9.04 5.58
C SER A 108 -9.45 -7.85 5.75
N ALA A 109 -8.98 -6.64 5.48
CA ALA A 109 -9.81 -5.43 5.49
C ALA A 109 -10.98 -5.53 4.50
N GLN A 110 -10.72 -6.05 3.31
CA GLN A 110 -11.74 -6.23 2.28
C GLN A 110 -12.78 -7.27 2.66
N VAL A 111 -12.37 -8.42 3.21
CA VAL A 111 -13.27 -9.46 3.70
C VAL A 111 -14.16 -8.92 4.81
N ILE A 112 -13.59 -8.22 5.79
CA ILE A 112 -14.33 -7.58 6.89
C ILE A 112 -15.35 -6.57 6.33
N SER A 113 -14.92 -5.71 5.41
CA SER A 113 -15.77 -4.67 4.81
C SER A 113 -16.95 -5.26 4.04
N ILE A 114 -16.70 -6.27 3.22
CA ILE A 114 -17.76 -6.94 2.44
C ILE A 114 -18.73 -7.64 3.37
N PHE A 115 -18.22 -8.45 4.30
CA PHE A 115 -19.08 -9.23 5.21
C PHE A 115 -19.93 -8.33 6.10
N LEU A 116 -19.31 -7.40 6.82
CA LEU A 116 -20.03 -6.48 7.70
C LEU A 116 -20.87 -5.47 6.91
N GLY A 117 -20.38 -4.99 5.77
CA GLY A 117 -21.12 -4.08 4.91
C GLY A 117 -22.40 -4.69 4.37
N ILE A 118 -22.36 -5.94 3.88
CA ILE A 118 -23.56 -6.67 3.42
C ILE A 118 -24.50 -6.91 4.60
N LEU A 119 -23.99 -7.39 5.74
CA LEU A 119 -24.81 -7.66 6.92
C LEU A 119 -25.54 -6.40 7.40
N LEU A 120 -24.83 -5.29 7.52
CA LEU A 120 -25.40 -4.00 7.93
C LEU A 120 -26.36 -3.43 6.88
N GLY A 121 -26.03 -3.55 5.59
CA GLY A 121 -26.89 -3.09 4.49
C GLY A 121 -28.22 -3.85 4.45
N VAL A 122 -28.18 -5.17 4.51
CA VAL A 122 -29.38 -6.02 4.52
C VAL A 122 -30.24 -5.78 5.78
N THR A 123 -29.62 -5.65 6.96
CA THR A 123 -30.38 -5.34 8.19
C THR A 123 -31.02 -3.96 8.13
N ALA A 124 -30.37 -2.97 7.56
CA ALA A 124 -30.93 -1.63 7.36
C ALA A 124 -32.05 -1.62 6.31
N ALA A 125 -31.97 -2.46 5.26
CA ALA A 125 -32.98 -2.57 4.23
C ALA A 125 -34.30 -3.17 4.73
N ARG A 126 -34.26 -4.03 5.75
CA ARG A 126 -35.48 -4.65 6.34
C ARG A 126 -36.46 -3.63 6.96
N ASN A 127 -35.92 -2.53 7.51
CA ASN A 127 -36.73 -1.45 8.03
C ASN A 127 -36.08 -0.10 7.70
N PRO A 128 -36.33 0.46 6.50
CA PRO A 128 -35.69 1.66 6.01
C PRO A 128 -35.82 2.91 6.89
N ASN A 129 -36.96 3.00 7.61
CA ASN A 129 -37.27 4.12 8.51
C ASN A 129 -36.98 3.80 9.99
N GLY A 130 -36.42 2.63 10.28
CA GLY A 130 -36.13 2.18 11.63
C GLY A 130 -34.84 2.75 12.20
N VAL A 131 -34.71 2.67 13.51
CA VAL A 131 -33.50 3.11 14.25
C VAL A 131 -32.22 2.43 13.73
N THR A 132 -32.31 1.12 13.42
CA THR A 132 -31.19 0.37 12.85
C THR A 132 -30.71 0.98 11.54
N SER A 133 -31.61 1.37 10.64
CA SER A 133 -31.27 1.98 9.37
C SER A 133 -30.58 3.34 9.56
N HIS A 134 -31.08 4.15 10.47
CA HIS A 134 -30.46 5.43 10.81
C HIS A 134 -29.07 5.23 11.43
N PHE A 135 -28.93 4.29 12.36
CA PHE A 135 -27.63 3.97 12.99
C PHE A 135 -26.60 3.51 11.95
N VAL A 136 -26.96 2.56 11.07
CA VAL A 136 -26.08 2.10 9.98
C VAL A 136 -25.69 3.24 9.04
N THR A 137 -26.62 4.15 8.75
CA THR A 137 -26.34 5.31 7.90
C THR A 137 -25.33 6.26 8.56
N VAL A 138 -25.53 6.57 9.84
CA VAL A 138 -24.59 7.44 10.60
C VAL A 138 -23.22 6.78 10.72
N LEU A 139 -23.18 5.49 11.10
CA LEU A 139 -21.93 4.74 11.22
C LEU A 139 -21.16 4.71 9.88
N SER A 140 -21.86 4.47 8.78
CA SER A 140 -21.28 4.47 7.44
C SER A 140 -20.78 5.86 7.05
N LEU A 141 -21.50 6.92 7.39
CA LEU A 141 -21.10 8.30 7.09
C LEU A 141 -19.85 8.69 7.88
N VAL A 142 -19.81 8.37 9.17
CA VAL A 142 -18.64 8.63 10.04
C VAL A 142 -17.42 7.85 9.54
N GLY A 143 -17.59 6.55 9.26
CA GLY A 143 -16.47 5.71 8.76
C GLY A 143 -15.93 6.17 7.40
N TYR A 144 -16.78 6.77 6.55
CA TYR A 144 -16.33 7.32 5.26
C TYR A 144 -15.70 8.72 5.38
N ALA A 145 -16.24 9.57 6.26
CA ALA A 145 -15.82 10.96 6.40
C ALA A 145 -14.58 11.12 7.28
N ALA A 146 -14.35 10.22 8.23
CA ALA A 146 -13.20 10.30 9.13
C ALA A 146 -11.89 9.97 8.40
N PRO A 147 -10.82 10.75 8.59
CA PRO A 147 -9.52 10.39 8.06
C PRO A 147 -9.04 9.05 8.63
N VAL A 148 -8.58 8.13 7.76
CA VAL A 148 -8.21 6.77 8.16
C VAL A 148 -7.14 6.72 9.25
N PHE A 149 -6.14 7.61 9.20
CA PHE A 149 -5.11 7.69 10.23
C PHE A 149 -5.70 8.09 11.60
N TRP A 150 -6.67 9.01 11.62
CA TRP A 150 -7.35 9.42 12.84
C TRP A 150 -8.16 8.26 13.43
N THR A 151 -8.91 7.54 12.59
CA THR A 151 -9.65 6.33 13.00
C THR A 151 -8.70 5.28 13.59
N GLY A 152 -7.53 5.05 12.95
CA GLY A 152 -6.52 4.13 13.45
C GLY A 152 -5.97 4.53 14.82
N ILE A 153 -5.63 5.81 15.00
CA ILE A 153 -5.16 6.32 16.29
C ILE A 153 -6.24 6.14 17.37
N MET A 154 -7.51 6.47 17.08
CA MET A 154 -8.61 6.29 18.03
C MET A 154 -8.82 4.81 18.39
N MET A 155 -8.71 3.89 17.44
CA MET A 155 -8.78 2.45 17.69
C MET A 155 -7.64 1.97 18.59
N ILE A 156 -6.42 2.43 18.37
CA ILE A 156 -5.27 2.11 19.24
C ILE A 156 -5.49 2.67 20.64
N ILE A 157 -5.87 3.94 20.79
CA ILE A 157 -6.12 4.54 22.10
C ILE A 157 -7.19 3.75 22.85
N LEU A 158 -8.30 3.45 22.19
CA LEU A 158 -9.44 2.77 22.82
C LEU A 158 -9.12 1.31 23.17
N PHE A 159 -8.59 0.54 22.20
CA PHE A 159 -8.51 -0.92 22.31
C PHE A 159 -7.12 -1.45 22.64
N SER A 160 -6.10 -0.60 22.69
CA SER A 160 -4.76 -1.00 23.11
C SER A 160 -4.30 -0.29 24.38
N VAL A 161 -4.78 0.95 24.65
CA VAL A 161 -4.35 1.73 25.81
C VAL A 161 -5.41 1.72 26.91
N ILE A 162 -6.66 2.11 26.61
CA ILE A 162 -7.74 2.21 27.61
C ILE A 162 -8.29 0.82 27.94
N ILE A 163 -8.59 0.03 26.93
CA ILE A 163 -9.10 -1.34 27.06
C ILE A 163 -8.07 -2.27 26.39
N PRO A 164 -7.02 -2.71 27.08
CA PRO A 164 -5.85 -3.37 26.47
C PRO A 164 -6.19 -4.79 25.98
N ILE A 165 -6.99 -4.87 24.91
CA ILE A 165 -7.38 -6.14 24.27
C ILE A 165 -6.44 -6.44 23.07
N PHE A 166 -6.01 -5.41 22.33
CA PHE A 166 -5.19 -5.58 21.14
C PHE A 166 -3.84 -4.91 21.27
N PRO A 167 -2.81 -5.41 20.55
CA PRO A 167 -1.47 -4.82 20.57
C PRO A 167 -1.46 -3.45 19.88
N ILE A 168 -0.49 -2.60 20.27
CA ILE A 168 -0.34 -1.23 19.75
C ILE A 168 0.21 -1.23 18.31
N GLY A 169 1.08 -2.18 17.99
CA GLY A 169 1.78 -2.19 16.70
C GLY A 169 2.50 -3.52 16.44
N ASN A 170 3.37 -3.51 15.44
CA ASN A 170 4.06 -4.66 14.87
C ASN A 170 3.11 -5.68 14.20
N MET A 171 3.67 -6.71 13.61
CA MET A 171 2.93 -7.82 13.00
C MET A 171 2.81 -9.02 13.94
N ILE A 172 3.73 -9.13 14.88
CA ILE A 172 3.84 -10.18 15.91
C ILE A 172 4.40 -9.58 17.20
N ASP A 173 4.21 -10.27 18.29
CA ASP A 173 4.88 -9.98 19.54
C ASP A 173 6.35 -10.45 19.47
N VAL A 174 7.25 -9.47 19.32
CA VAL A 174 8.69 -9.74 19.19
C VAL A 174 9.38 -10.17 20.50
N SER A 175 8.69 -10.10 21.64
CA SER A 175 9.22 -10.49 22.95
C SER A 175 9.12 -12.01 23.20
N VAL A 176 8.31 -12.72 22.40
CA VAL A 176 8.03 -14.14 22.57
C VAL A 176 8.18 -14.86 21.24
N GLU A 177 9.10 -15.80 21.15
CA GLU A 177 9.18 -16.72 20.00
C GLU A 177 7.94 -17.63 19.98
N ARG A 178 7.18 -17.58 18.87
CA ARG A 178 6.00 -18.41 18.66
C ARG A 178 6.10 -19.11 17.32
N ASP A 179 5.77 -20.40 17.32
CA ASP A 179 5.79 -21.23 16.11
C ASP A 179 4.41 -21.84 15.82
N GLY A 180 4.21 -22.27 14.60
CA GLY A 180 3.02 -22.99 14.16
C GLY A 180 1.73 -22.20 14.38
N ILE A 181 0.75 -22.81 15.04
CA ILE A 181 -0.58 -22.22 15.27
C ILE A 181 -0.50 -20.99 16.17
N ALA A 182 0.39 -20.97 17.17
CA ALA A 182 0.54 -19.83 18.07
C ALA A 182 1.03 -18.58 17.33
N TYR A 183 1.93 -18.74 16.36
CA TYR A 183 2.34 -17.66 15.46
C TYR A 183 1.18 -17.12 14.64
N VAL A 184 0.37 -17.99 14.04
CA VAL A 184 -0.80 -17.57 13.24
C VAL A 184 -1.81 -16.78 14.07
N ILE A 185 -2.10 -17.25 15.30
CA ILE A 185 -3.01 -16.56 16.22
C ILE A 185 -2.46 -15.17 16.59
N ASP A 186 -1.16 -15.07 16.81
CA ASP A 186 -0.50 -13.80 17.13
C ASP A 186 -0.59 -12.81 15.97
N VAL A 187 -0.28 -13.25 14.74
CA VAL A 187 -0.45 -12.43 13.53
C VAL A 187 -1.90 -11.96 13.37
N LEU A 188 -2.87 -12.85 13.55
CA LEU A 188 -4.29 -12.50 13.45
C LEU A 188 -4.69 -11.49 14.53
N HIS A 189 -4.17 -11.61 15.75
CA HIS A 189 -4.44 -10.67 16.83
C HIS A 189 -3.90 -9.26 16.54
N HIS A 190 -2.70 -9.15 15.97
CA HIS A 190 -2.11 -7.88 15.55
C HIS A 190 -2.81 -7.28 14.31
N LEU A 191 -3.42 -8.12 13.49
CA LEU A 191 -4.10 -7.73 12.26
C LEU A 191 -5.47 -7.08 12.50
N VAL A 192 -6.13 -7.34 13.64
CA VAL A 192 -7.53 -6.91 13.88
C VAL A 192 -7.68 -5.39 13.75
N LEU A 193 -6.93 -4.61 14.51
CA LEU A 193 -7.09 -3.15 14.50
C LEU A 193 -6.79 -2.51 13.15
N PRO A 194 -5.67 -2.80 12.48
CA PRO A 194 -5.39 -2.22 11.17
C PRO A 194 -6.39 -2.68 10.09
N ALA A 195 -6.83 -3.95 10.13
CA ALA A 195 -7.82 -4.45 9.17
C ALA A 195 -9.20 -3.84 9.36
N VAL A 196 -9.66 -3.66 10.60
CA VAL A 196 -10.92 -2.97 10.90
C VAL A 196 -10.84 -1.49 10.54
N THR A 197 -9.73 -0.84 10.84
CA THR A 197 -9.51 0.57 10.50
C THR A 197 -9.57 0.78 8.99
N LEU A 198 -8.81 0.02 8.22
CA LEU A 198 -8.82 0.10 6.76
C LEU A 198 -10.17 -0.33 6.19
N GLY A 199 -10.78 -1.36 6.78
CA GLY A 199 -12.09 -1.88 6.38
C GLY A 199 -13.23 -0.90 6.58
N SER A 200 -13.15 -0.01 7.57
CA SER A 200 -14.21 0.96 7.87
C SER A 200 -14.51 1.90 6.70
N ILE A 201 -13.52 2.23 5.87
CA ILE A 201 -13.67 3.08 4.68
C ILE A 201 -14.61 2.43 3.66
N PHE A 202 -14.41 1.14 3.39
CA PHE A 202 -15.15 0.40 2.38
C PHE A 202 -16.50 -0.12 2.89
N LEU A 203 -16.64 -0.28 4.19
CA LEU A 203 -17.88 -0.72 4.84
C LEU A 203 -19.07 0.15 4.45
N ALA A 204 -18.90 1.47 4.40
CA ALA A 204 -19.94 2.41 3.98
C ALA A 204 -20.39 2.18 2.53
N ILE A 205 -19.47 1.82 1.64
CA ILE A 205 -19.75 1.56 0.22
C ILE A 205 -20.57 0.29 0.10
N TYR A 206 -20.11 -0.81 0.72
CA TYR A 206 -20.82 -2.11 0.67
C TYR A 206 -22.16 -2.08 1.38
N SER A 207 -22.28 -1.36 2.50
CA SER A 207 -23.54 -1.21 3.21
C SER A 207 -24.58 -0.46 2.35
N ARG A 208 -24.19 0.59 1.65
CA ARG A 208 -25.09 1.31 0.73
C ARG A 208 -25.47 0.47 -0.48
N LEU A 209 -24.50 -0.22 -1.08
CA LEU A 209 -24.75 -1.08 -2.24
C LEU A 209 -25.70 -2.23 -1.91
N SER A 210 -25.58 -2.83 -0.71
CA SER A 210 -26.42 -3.93 -0.27
C SER A 210 -27.82 -3.49 0.19
N ARG A 211 -28.03 -2.19 0.42
CA ARG A 211 -29.32 -1.60 0.79
C ARG A 211 -30.17 -1.21 -0.43
N ALA A 212 -29.53 -0.92 -1.58
CA ALA A 212 -30.21 -0.53 -2.83
C ALA A 212 -30.87 -1.71 -3.52
#